data_1c3f147f4072b70d6392bf9e581ff078
#
_entry.id   1c3f147f4072b70d6392bf9e581ff078
#
_cell.length_a   1.000
_cell.length_b   1.000
_cell.length_c   1.000
_cell.angle_alpha   90.00
_cell.angle_beta   90.00
_cell.angle_gamma   90.00
#
_symmetry.space_group_name_H-M   'P 1'
#
loop_
_entity.id
_entity.type
_entity.pdbx_description
1 polymer ?
#
loop_
_entity_poly.entity_id
_entity_poly.type
_entity_poly.pdbx_seq_one_letter_code
_entity_poly.pdbx_strand_id
1 'polypeptide(L)'
;AFIIENLLQQNKIDYLSVGYRTKTKEGILEKVGRKKYKKPTEELTDISGVRVILYLESDIAKVSEIIKSTFNIDESNSMSNESRLSSDKIGYRSVHYVCDIGEDRTLLKEYEYISGLTCEIQVRTMLQHAWAELTHDRNYKLGANLPLQIQRKINLFSGMLEIADEGFSDIVKSIEEYKDSIKNNDLTQLFTQEINSINLYKFVQEITKKIGFELAEVKDWRSEERRVGKECR
;
A
#
# COMPACT_ATOMS: atom_id res chain seq x y z
N ALA A 1 13.33 -3.14 1.46
CA ALA A 1 12.37 -2.61 2.45
C ALA A 1 12.82 -1.24 2.95
N PHE A 2 13.96 -1.11 3.61
CA PHE A 2 14.45 0.13 4.23
C PHE A 2 14.41 1.36 3.30
N ILE A 3 14.87 1.23 2.05
CA ILE A 3 14.81 2.34 1.07
C ILE A 3 13.36 2.78 0.85
N ILE A 4 12.44 1.84 0.69
CA ILE A 4 11.02 2.13 0.46
C ILE A 4 10.40 2.81 1.69
N GLU A 5 10.67 2.33 2.90
CA GLU A 5 10.16 2.96 4.12
C GLU A 5 10.60 4.43 4.23
N ASN A 6 11.87 4.71 3.98
CA ASN A 6 12.38 6.09 3.99
C ASN A 6 11.69 6.96 2.93
N LEU A 7 11.48 6.43 1.72
CA LEU A 7 10.80 7.17 0.66
C LEU A 7 9.34 7.47 0.99
N LEU A 8 8.61 6.51 1.58
CA LEU A 8 7.23 6.72 2.02
C LEU A 8 7.16 7.80 3.11
N GLN A 9 8.07 7.77 4.09
CA GLN A 9 8.15 8.78 5.15
C GLN A 9 8.47 10.17 4.60
N GLN A 10 9.45 10.29 3.69
CA GLN A 10 9.82 11.56 3.06
C GLN A 10 8.65 12.17 2.26
N ASN A 11 7.86 11.34 1.61
CA ASN A 11 6.69 11.76 0.83
C ASN A 11 5.41 11.84 1.68
N LYS A 12 5.49 11.66 3.00
CA LYS A 12 4.34 11.72 3.93
C LYS A 12 3.18 10.79 3.53
N ILE A 13 3.51 9.62 3.02
CA ILE A 13 2.53 8.60 2.67
C ILE A 13 2.33 7.68 3.88
N ASP A 14 1.10 7.59 4.35
CA ASP A 14 0.73 6.67 5.42
C ASP A 14 0.65 5.23 4.91
N TYR A 15 1.25 4.31 5.65
CA TYR A 15 1.26 2.89 5.31
C TYR A 15 1.09 2.02 6.56
N LEU A 16 0.50 0.84 6.36
CA LEU A 16 0.34 -0.14 7.44
C LEU A 16 1.67 -0.82 7.75
N SER A 17 2.36 -1.31 6.72
CA SER A 17 3.66 -1.99 6.87
C SER A 17 4.43 -2.09 5.56
N VAL A 18 5.75 -2.19 5.70
CA VAL A 18 6.66 -2.62 4.62
C VAL A 18 7.36 -3.89 5.10
N GLY A 19 6.99 -5.02 4.53
CA GLY A 19 7.56 -6.32 4.86
C GLY A 19 8.48 -6.82 3.73
N TYR A 20 9.36 -7.77 4.06
CA TYR A 20 10.18 -8.44 3.07
C TYR A 20 10.28 -9.94 3.36
N ARG A 21 10.53 -10.70 2.33
CA ARG A 21 10.80 -12.14 2.45
C ARG A 21 11.74 -12.62 1.35
N THR A 22 12.49 -13.65 1.66
CA THR A 22 13.20 -14.45 0.66
C THR A 22 12.56 -15.81 0.57
N LYS A 23 12.32 -16.32 -0.63
CA LYS A 23 11.78 -17.67 -0.82
C LYS A 23 12.74 -18.72 -0.26
N THR A 24 12.18 -19.72 0.39
CA THR A 24 12.95 -20.89 0.82
C THR A 24 13.37 -21.72 -0.39
N LYS A 25 14.41 -22.52 -0.23
CA LYS A 25 14.90 -23.43 -1.29
C LYS A 25 13.81 -24.37 -1.79
N GLU A 26 13.00 -24.88 -0.88
CA GLU A 26 11.85 -25.76 -1.18
C GLU A 26 10.80 -25.01 -2.01
N GLY A 27 10.46 -23.78 -1.64
CA GLY A 27 9.51 -22.93 -2.38
C GLY A 27 10.01 -22.55 -3.78
N ILE A 28 11.33 -22.40 -3.96
CA ILE A 28 11.94 -22.18 -5.28
C ILE A 28 11.78 -23.45 -6.14
N LEU A 29 12.15 -24.61 -5.60
CA LEU A 29 12.07 -25.90 -6.32
C LEU A 29 10.63 -26.25 -6.72
N GLU A 30 9.66 -26.02 -5.82
CA GLU A 30 8.23 -26.19 -6.10
C GLU A 30 7.78 -25.29 -7.27
N LYS A 31 8.17 -24.02 -7.25
CA LYS A 31 7.82 -23.06 -8.32
C LYS A 31 8.45 -23.45 -9.66
N VAL A 32 9.72 -23.86 -9.66
CA VAL A 32 10.41 -24.34 -10.87
C VAL A 32 9.70 -25.55 -11.47
N GLY A 33 9.35 -26.55 -10.66
CA GLY A 33 8.65 -27.74 -11.11
C GLY A 33 7.25 -27.42 -11.71
N ARG A 34 6.53 -26.50 -11.08
CA ARG A 34 5.18 -26.11 -11.51
C ARG A 34 5.18 -25.29 -12.80
N LYS A 35 6.09 -24.30 -12.90
CA LYS A 35 6.17 -23.37 -14.03
C LYS A 35 6.96 -23.91 -15.23
N LYS A 36 7.69 -25.01 -15.03
CA LYS A 36 8.52 -25.67 -16.05
C LYS A 36 9.49 -24.68 -16.72
N TYR A 37 10.15 -23.85 -15.93
CA TYR A 37 11.15 -22.89 -16.43
C TYR A 37 12.27 -23.61 -17.20
N LYS A 38 12.71 -23.03 -18.31
CA LYS A 38 13.84 -23.54 -19.11
C LYS A 38 15.18 -23.14 -18.49
N LYS A 39 15.25 -21.93 -17.93
CA LYS A 39 16.41 -21.34 -17.28
C LYS A 39 15.99 -20.72 -15.93
N PRO A 40 15.79 -21.51 -14.88
CA PRO A 40 15.26 -21.04 -13.61
C PRO A 40 16.04 -19.88 -12.99
N THR A 41 17.34 -19.81 -13.19
CA THR A 41 18.22 -18.73 -12.65
C THR A 41 17.97 -17.37 -13.30
N GLU A 42 17.49 -17.35 -14.54
CA GLU A 42 17.19 -16.12 -15.29
C GLU A 42 15.68 -15.76 -15.22
N GLU A 43 14.83 -16.76 -15.11
CA GLU A 43 13.36 -16.59 -15.18
C GLU A 43 12.70 -16.36 -13.80
N LEU A 44 13.42 -16.65 -12.69
CA LEU A 44 12.92 -16.46 -11.33
C LEU A 44 13.23 -15.02 -10.86
N THR A 45 12.26 -14.15 -11.00
CA THR A 45 12.37 -12.73 -10.63
C THR A 45 11.87 -12.38 -9.22
N ASP A 46 11.29 -13.37 -8.50
CA ASP A 46 10.62 -13.19 -7.22
C ASP A 46 11.25 -14.03 -6.08
N ILE A 47 12.54 -14.27 -6.14
CA ILE A 47 13.30 -14.94 -5.07
C ILE A 47 13.27 -14.06 -3.82
N SER A 48 13.54 -12.77 -3.99
CA SER A 48 13.38 -11.75 -2.97
C SER A 48 12.13 -10.91 -3.24
N GLY A 49 11.34 -10.66 -2.23
CA GLY A 49 10.11 -9.89 -2.35
C GLY A 49 9.97 -8.85 -1.25
N VAL A 50 9.50 -7.67 -1.62
CA VAL A 50 9.09 -6.60 -0.69
C VAL A 50 7.59 -6.40 -0.84
N ARG A 51 6.90 -6.24 0.27
CA ARG A 51 5.45 -5.99 0.29
C ARG A 51 5.18 -4.68 1.00
N VAL A 52 4.54 -3.76 0.28
CA VAL A 52 4.08 -2.47 0.79
C VAL A 52 2.56 -2.55 0.97
N ILE A 53 2.09 -2.37 2.20
CA ILE A 53 0.66 -2.39 2.53
C ILE A 53 0.24 -0.97 2.88
N LEU A 54 -0.66 -0.40 2.09
CA LEU A 54 -1.19 0.95 2.22
C LEU A 54 -2.58 0.93 2.88
N TYR A 55 -2.99 2.06 3.45
CA TYR A 55 -4.34 2.22 3.97
C TYR A 55 -5.34 2.53 2.86
N LEU A 56 -4.95 3.35 1.86
CA LEU A 56 -5.83 3.89 0.83
C LEU A 56 -5.41 3.43 -0.57
N GLU A 57 -6.39 3.15 -1.39
CA GLU A 57 -6.20 2.81 -2.80
C GLU A 57 -5.61 3.99 -3.58
N SER A 58 -6.04 5.22 -3.29
CA SER A 58 -5.55 6.46 -3.90
C SER A 58 -4.03 6.68 -3.75
N ASP A 59 -3.38 6.04 -2.78
CA ASP A 59 -1.94 6.16 -2.57
C ASP A 59 -1.13 5.15 -3.39
N ILE A 60 -1.77 4.13 -3.98
CA ILE A 60 -1.09 3.13 -4.83
C ILE A 60 -0.40 3.81 -6.01
N ALA A 61 -1.07 4.75 -6.67
CA ALA A 61 -0.50 5.47 -7.81
C ALA A 61 0.75 6.29 -7.41
N LYS A 62 0.68 7.02 -6.30
CA LYS A 62 1.80 7.81 -5.76
C LYS A 62 3.01 6.92 -5.41
N VAL A 63 2.75 5.80 -4.73
CA VAL A 63 3.81 4.83 -4.39
C VAL A 63 4.39 4.18 -5.63
N SER A 64 3.57 3.90 -6.64
CA SER A 64 4.01 3.37 -7.93
C SER A 64 4.96 4.31 -8.65
N GLU A 65 4.68 5.62 -8.67
CA GLU A 65 5.57 6.64 -9.23
C GLU A 65 6.90 6.73 -8.48
N ILE A 66 6.87 6.69 -7.15
CA ILE A 66 8.08 6.67 -6.31
C ILE A 66 8.94 5.44 -6.64
N ILE A 67 8.33 4.26 -6.77
CA ILE A 67 9.04 3.02 -7.10
C ILE A 67 9.66 3.14 -8.50
N LYS A 68 8.89 3.56 -9.50
CA LYS A 68 9.36 3.69 -10.89
C LYS A 68 10.49 4.71 -11.04
N SER A 69 10.45 5.81 -10.30
CA SER A 69 11.50 6.83 -10.33
C SER A 69 12.76 6.45 -9.54
N THR A 70 12.66 5.47 -8.66
CA THR A 70 13.73 5.13 -7.70
C THR A 70 14.50 3.88 -8.07
N PHE A 71 13.84 2.90 -8.68
CA PHE A 71 14.40 1.59 -9.02
C PHE A 71 14.42 1.40 -10.53
N ASN A 72 15.33 0.54 -11.00
CA ASN A 72 15.35 0.11 -12.39
C ASN A 72 14.29 -0.98 -12.61
N ILE A 73 13.22 -0.65 -13.32
CA ILE A 73 12.05 -1.52 -13.47
C ILE A 73 12.19 -2.42 -14.70
N ASP A 74 12.00 -3.71 -14.51
CA ASP A 74 11.77 -4.66 -15.59
C ASP A 74 10.30 -4.61 -16.01
N GLU A 75 9.99 -3.80 -17.00
CA GLU A 75 8.62 -3.61 -17.52
C GLU A 75 8.00 -4.91 -18.07
N SER A 76 8.83 -5.82 -18.57
CA SER A 76 8.35 -7.07 -19.18
C SER A 76 7.81 -8.07 -18.15
N ASN A 77 8.37 -8.05 -16.95
CA ASN A 77 8.00 -8.91 -15.84
C ASN A 77 7.18 -8.20 -14.76
N SER A 78 6.97 -6.88 -14.91
CA SER A 78 6.16 -6.06 -14.01
C SER A 78 4.70 -6.05 -14.44
N MET A 79 3.80 -5.83 -13.50
CA MET A 79 2.36 -5.81 -13.75
C MET A 79 1.77 -4.56 -13.08
N SER A 80 1.51 -3.52 -13.90
CA SER A 80 0.83 -2.31 -13.47
C SER A 80 -0.70 -2.52 -13.36
N ASN A 81 -1.39 -1.63 -12.63
CA ASN A 81 -2.85 -1.65 -12.53
C ASN A 81 -3.53 -1.54 -13.90
N GLU A 82 -2.97 -0.75 -14.80
CA GLU A 82 -3.54 -0.46 -16.12
C GLU A 82 -3.56 -1.67 -17.06
N SER A 83 -2.59 -2.57 -16.95
CA SER A 83 -2.49 -3.75 -17.82
C SER A 83 -3.43 -4.90 -17.44
N ARG A 84 -4.14 -4.80 -16.31
CA ARG A 84 -4.92 -5.92 -15.73
C ARG A 84 -6.42 -5.76 -15.80
N LEU A 85 -6.93 -4.58 -16.05
CA LEU A 85 -8.36 -4.30 -16.10
C LEU A 85 -8.87 -4.34 -17.55
N SER A 86 -9.00 -5.55 -18.12
CA SER A 86 -10.08 -5.72 -19.10
C SER A 86 -11.39 -5.64 -18.32
N SER A 87 -12.36 -4.84 -18.79
CA SER A 87 -13.66 -4.59 -18.18
C SER A 87 -14.45 -5.86 -17.76
N ASP A 88 -14.04 -7.02 -18.25
CA ASP A 88 -14.69 -8.32 -18.05
C ASP A 88 -14.05 -9.16 -16.94
N LYS A 89 -12.93 -8.74 -16.34
CA LYS A 89 -12.23 -9.51 -15.31
C LYS A 89 -12.29 -8.81 -13.97
N ILE A 90 -13.28 -9.17 -13.18
CA ILE A 90 -13.33 -8.82 -11.76
C ILE A 90 -12.13 -9.47 -11.07
N GLY A 91 -11.26 -8.69 -10.51
CA GLY A 91 -10.10 -9.18 -9.80
C GLY A 91 -9.51 -8.12 -8.91
N TYR A 92 -9.64 -8.29 -7.62
CA TYR A 92 -9.07 -7.45 -6.59
C TYR A 92 -7.55 -7.69 -6.52
N ARG A 93 -6.75 -6.78 -7.08
CA ARG A 93 -5.37 -7.06 -7.47
C ARG A 93 -4.39 -6.04 -6.93
N SER A 94 -3.21 -6.55 -6.54
CA SER A 94 -2.03 -5.75 -6.20
C SER A 94 -1.20 -5.40 -7.43
N VAL A 95 -0.46 -4.30 -7.35
CA VAL A 95 0.55 -3.91 -8.34
C VAL A 95 1.86 -4.60 -8.00
N HIS A 96 2.55 -5.13 -9.00
CA HIS A 96 3.82 -5.85 -8.83
C HIS A 96 4.89 -5.24 -9.74
N TYR A 97 6.01 -4.89 -9.17
CA TYR A 97 7.19 -4.42 -9.88
C TYR A 97 8.33 -5.40 -9.69
N VAL A 98 8.89 -5.89 -10.79
CA VAL A 98 10.18 -6.57 -10.78
C VAL A 98 11.23 -5.51 -11.05
N CYS A 99 12.22 -5.39 -10.18
CA CYS A 99 13.22 -4.34 -10.28
C CYS A 99 14.55 -4.74 -9.64
N ASP A 100 15.59 -3.99 -9.97
CA ASP A 100 16.85 -3.94 -9.23
C ASP A 100 17.08 -2.55 -8.62
N ILE A 101 18.13 -2.35 -7.85
CA ILE A 101 18.39 -1.09 -7.15
C ILE A 101 18.95 0.03 -8.02
N GLY A 102 19.23 -0.24 -9.31
CA GLY A 102 19.84 0.69 -10.26
C GLY A 102 21.37 0.74 -10.16
N GLU A 103 22.01 1.06 -11.29
CA GLU A 103 23.47 1.10 -11.41
C GLU A 103 24.13 2.09 -10.47
N ASP A 104 23.56 3.28 -10.31
CA ASP A 104 24.09 4.34 -9.44
C ASP A 104 24.27 3.88 -8.00
N ARG A 105 23.35 3.06 -7.48
CA ARG A 105 23.43 2.54 -6.12
C ARG A 105 24.42 1.38 -6.01
N THR A 106 24.59 0.59 -7.05
CA THR A 106 25.56 -0.52 -7.03
C THR A 106 27.01 -0.04 -7.04
N LEU A 107 27.28 1.24 -7.35
CA LEU A 107 28.58 1.86 -7.17
C LEU A 107 28.97 2.08 -5.70
N LEU A 108 27.98 2.10 -4.80
CA LEU A 108 28.24 2.19 -3.36
C LEU A 108 28.69 0.83 -2.83
N LYS A 109 29.77 0.80 -2.05
CA LYS A 109 30.40 -0.44 -1.54
C LYS A 109 29.42 -1.33 -0.78
N GLU A 110 28.49 -0.72 -0.05
CA GLU A 110 27.45 -1.41 0.72
C GLU A 110 26.39 -2.11 -0.15
N TYR A 111 26.31 -1.80 -1.44
CA TYR A 111 25.33 -2.38 -2.38
C TYR A 111 26.00 -3.14 -3.55
N GLU A 112 27.32 -3.11 -3.68
CA GLU A 112 28.06 -3.78 -4.76
C GLU A 112 27.70 -5.27 -4.87
N TYR A 113 27.53 -5.95 -3.72
CA TYR A 113 27.25 -7.39 -3.65
C TYR A 113 25.86 -7.79 -4.14
N ILE A 114 24.92 -6.84 -4.33
CA ILE A 114 23.57 -7.09 -4.86
C ILE A 114 23.40 -6.62 -6.30
N SER A 115 24.49 -6.27 -6.97
CA SER A 115 24.47 -5.92 -8.40
C SER A 115 23.91 -7.08 -9.23
N GLY A 116 22.98 -6.78 -10.13
CA GLY A 116 22.30 -7.75 -10.98
C GLY A 116 21.26 -8.64 -10.27
N LEU A 117 21.03 -8.44 -8.96
CA LEU A 117 19.96 -9.15 -8.25
C LEU A 117 18.64 -8.39 -8.39
N THR A 118 17.60 -9.13 -8.76
CA THR A 118 16.24 -8.60 -8.88
C THR A 118 15.39 -8.92 -7.65
N CYS A 119 14.40 -8.05 -7.37
CA CYS A 119 13.38 -8.31 -6.38
C CYS A 119 11.99 -7.96 -6.93
N GLU A 120 10.95 -8.56 -6.37
CA GLU A 120 9.56 -8.20 -6.65
C GLU A 120 9.05 -7.28 -5.54
N ILE A 121 8.59 -6.08 -5.90
CA ILE A 121 7.89 -5.16 -4.99
C ILE A 121 6.40 -5.27 -5.25
N GLN A 122 5.64 -5.67 -4.24
CA GLN A 122 4.19 -5.77 -4.28
C GLN A 122 3.58 -4.61 -3.51
N VAL A 123 2.78 -3.77 -4.19
CA VAL A 123 2.03 -2.67 -3.58
C VAL A 123 0.56 -3.05 -3.55
N ARG A 124 -0.07 -2.96 -2.39
CA ARG A 124 -1.46 -3.32 -2.19
C ARG A 124 -2.08 -2.55 -1.02
N THR A 125 -3.39 -2.43 -1.00
CA THR A 125 -4.12 -1.95 0.18
C THR A 125 -4.20 -3.03 1.26
N MET A 126 -4.64 -2.65 2.45
CA MET A 126 -4.92 -3.56 3.55
C MET A 126 -6.01 -4.58 3.17
N LEU A 127 -7.06 -4.16 2.48
CA LEU A 127 -8.11 -5.06 2.02
C LEU A 127 -7.61 -6.01 0.92
N GLN A 128 -6.82 -5.51 -0.05
CA GLN A 128 -6.17 -6.34 -1.06
C GLN A 128 -5.24 -7.36 -0.43
N HIS A 129 -4.54 -6.97 0.64
CA HIS A 129 -3.68 -7.89 1.36
C HIS A 129 -4.48 -8.99 2.05
N ALA A 130 -5.51 -8.63 2.81
CA ALA A 130 -6.39 -9.60 3.48
C ALA A 130 -7.03 -10.58 2.49
N TRP A 131 -7.53 -10.08 1.36
CA TRP A 131 -8.09 -10.90 0.30
C TRP A 131 -7.07 -11.87 -0.31
N ALA A 132 -5.86 -11.38 -0.60
CA ALA A 132 -4.80 -12.21 -1.16
C ALA A 132 -4.38 -13.34 -0.21
N GLU A 133 -4.25 -13.07 1.10
CA GLU A 133 -3.92 -14.09 2.10
C GLU A 133 -5.03 -15.14 2.23
N LEU A 134 -6.30 -14.72 2.21
CA LEU A 134 -7.44 -15.64 2.26
C LEU A 134 -7.54 -16.52 1.02
N THR A 135 -7.34 -15.94 -0.16
CA THR A 135 -7.52 -16.66 -1.43
C THR A 135 -6.30 -17.48 -1.82
N HIS A 136 -5.10 -17.02 -1.52
CA HIS A 136 -3.87 -17.73 -1.84
C HIS A 136 -3.72 -19.02 -1.05
N ASP A 137 -4.00 -19.01 0.24
CA ASP A 137 -3.82 -20.18 1.11
C ASP A 137 -4.90 -21.24 0.90
N ARG A 138 -6.13 -20.83 0.59
CA ARG A 138 -7.28 -21.74 0.51
C ARG A 138 -7.65 -22.15 -0.91
N ASN A 139 -7.63 -21.23 -1.87
CA ASN A 139 -8.07 -21.51 -3.24
C ASN A 139 -6.99 -22.13 -4.11
N TYR A 140 -5.72 -21.80 -3.86
CA TYR A 140 -4.61 -22.26 -4.66
C TYR A 140 -4.23 -23.71 -4.36
N LYS A 141 -4.40 -24.16 -3.11
CA LYS A 141 -4.21 -25.56 -2.69
C LYS A 141 -5.36 -26.46 -3.10
N LEU A 142 -6.54 -25.90 -3.40
CA LEU A 142 -7.74 -26.66 -3.78
C LEU A 142 -7.84 -26.91 -5.31
N GLY A 143 -6.88 -26.41 -6.11
CA GLY A 143 -6.85 -26.65 -7.57
C GLY A 143 -7.82 -25.78 -8.36
N ALA A 144 -7.54 -25.62 -9.65
CA ALA A 144 -8.17 -24.66 -10.56
C ALA A 144 -9.67 -24.91 -10.90
N ASN A 145 -10.33 -25.90 -10.30
CA ASN A 145 -11.69 -26.33 -10.68
C ASN A 145 -12.69 -26.24 -9.53
N LEU A 146 -12.84 -25.04 -8.94
CA LEU A 146 -13.93 -24.80 -8.01
C LEU A 146 -15.29 -24.82 -8.73
N PRO A 147 -16.36 -25.33 -8.10
CA PRO A 147 -17.71 -25.23 -8.64
C PRO A 147 -18.08 -23.78 -8.99
N LEU A 148 -18.81 -23.58 -10.10
CA LEU A 148 -19.20 -22.26 -10.59
C LEU A 148 -19.86 -21.37 -9.53
N GLN A 149 -20.67 -21.96 -8.65
CA GLN A 149 -21.32 -21.23 -7.55
C GLN A 149 -20.30 -20.66 -6.55
N ILE A 150 -19.20 -21.36 -6.28
CA ILE A 150 -18.14 -20.88 -5.39
C ILE A 150 -17.33 -19.81 -6.11
N GLN A 151 -16.97 -20.02 -7.39
CA GLN A 151 -16.28 -19.01 -8.20
C GLN A 151 -17.09 -17.70 -8.25
N ARG A 152 -18.42 -17.78 -8.45
CA ARG A 152 -19.29 -16.62 -8.44
C ARG A 152 -19.26 -15.89 -7.11
N LYS A 153 -19.30 -16.58 -5.97
CA LYS A 153 -19.19 -15.95 -4.64
C LYS A 153 -17.85 -15.24 -4.46
N ILE A 154 -16.76 -15.85 -4.87
CA ILE A 154 -15.42 -15.24 -4.83
C ILE A 154 -15.40 -13.94 -5.62
N ASN A 155 -15.92 -13.95 -6.86
CA ASN A 155 -15.96 -12.76 -7.71
C ASN A 155 -16.83 -11.65 -7.11
N LEU A 156 -17.99 -11.98 -6.53
CA LEU A 156 -18.87 -11.00 -5.88
C LEU A 156 -18.17 -10.33 -4.68
N PHE A 157 -17.53 -11.11 -3.81
CA PHE A 157 -16.81 -10.55 -2.67
C PHE A 157 -15.57 -9.75 -3.09
N SER A 158 -14.89 -10.16 -4.15
CA SER A 158 -13.79 -9.38 -4.74
C SER A 158 -14.26 -8.00 -5.19
N GLY A 159 -15.39 -7.91 -5.91
CA GLY A 159 -15.97 -6.64 -6.33
C GLY A 159 -16.46 -5.79 -5.16
N MET A 160 -17.03 -6.41 -4.12
CA MET A 160 -17.42 -5.66 -2.89
C MET A 160 -16.21 -5.04 -2.19
N LEU A 161 -15.08 -5.73 -2.13
CA LEU A 161 -13.85 -5.21 -1.52
C LEU A 161 -13.24 -4.09 -2.36
N GLU A 162 -13.31 -4.18 -3.69
CA GLU A 162 -12.90 -3.11 -4.61
C GLU A 162 -13.70 -1.83 -4.36
N ILE A 163 -15.03 -1.93 -4.33
CA ILE A 163 -15.93 -0.80 -3.99
C ILE A 163 -15.62 -0.23 -2.59
N ALA A 164 -15.31 -1.09 -1.62
CA ALA A 164 -14.98 -0.63 -0.28
C ALA A 164 -13.64 0.13 -0.22
N ASP A 165 -12.62 -0.31 -0.96
CA ASP A 165 -11.32 0.39 -1.05
C ASP A 165 -11.46 1.77 -1.69
N GLU A 166 -12.20 1.87 -2.81
CA GLU A 166 -12.53 3.14 -3.44
C GLU A 166 -13.32 4.05 -2.47
N GLY A 167 -14.33 3.49 -1.82
CA GLY A 167 -15.15 4.23 -0.85
C GLY A 167 -14.35 4.78 0.33
N PHE A 168 -13.34 4.07 0.83
CA PHE A 168 -12.46 4.62 1.87
C PHE A 168 -11.62 5.78 1.36
N SER A 169 -11.11 5.71 0.14
CA SER A 169 -10.39 6.82 -0.49
C SER A 169 -11.28 8.06 -0.67
N ASP A 170 -12.51 7.86 -1.09
CA ASP A 170 -13.49 8.94 -1.27
C ASP A 170 -13.89 9.59 0.07
N ILE A 171 -14.05 8.79 1.14
CA ILE A 171 -14.33 9.33 2.48
C ILE A 171 -13.17 10.21 2.95
N VAL A 172 -11.93 9.76 2.82
CA VAL A 172 -10.76 10.56 3.23
C VAL A 172 -10.68 11.85 2.44
N LYS A 173 -10.87 11.79 1.12
CA LYS A 173 -10.93 12.96 0.24
C LYS A 173 -12.01 13.93 0.67
N SER A 174 -13.23 13.46 0.95
CA SER A 174 -14.35 14.29 1.42
C SER A 174 -14.04 14.97 2.76
N ILE A 175 -13.33 14.28 3.67
CA ILE A 175 -12.90 14.86 4.95
C ILE A 175 -11.87 15.98 4.71
N GLU A 176 -10.93 15.80 3.79
CA GLU A 176 -9.93 16.82 3.46
C GLU A 176 -10.57 18.04 2.79
N GLU A 177 -11.46 17.84 1.83
CA GLU A 177 -12.23 18.89 1.20
C GLU A 177 -13.07 19.67 2.23
N TYR A 178 -13.69 18.97 3.19
CA TYR A 178 -14.40 19.61 4.28
C TYR A 178 -13.48 20.43 5.19
N LYS A 179 -12.33 19.91 5.58
CA LYS A 179 -11.33 20.67 6.34
C LYS A 179 -10.88 21.93 5.61
N ASP A 180 -10.64 21.81 4.30
CA ASP A 180 -10.23 22.95 3.48
C ASP A 180 -11.32 24.00 3.35
N SER A 181 -12.57 23.61 3.23
CA SER A 181 -13.71 24.53 3.20
C SER A 181 -13.84 25.37 4.48
N ILE A 182 -13.43 24.80 5.61
CA ILE A 182 -13.50 25.47 6.93
C ILE A 182 -12.25 26.34 7.21
N LYS A 183 -11.13 26.11 6.55
CA LYS A 183 -9.88 26.83 6.83
C LYS A 183 -10.03 28.36 6.83
N ASN A 184 -10.83 28.87 5.92
CA ASN A 184 -11.05 30.31 5.70
C ASN A 184 -12.27 30.87 6.44
N ASN A 185 -13.03 30.04 7.17
CA ASN A 185 -14.22 30.48 7.89
C ASN A 185 -13.81 31.32 9.10
N ASP A 186 -14.47 32.46 9.28
CA ASP A 186 -14.38 33.24 10.49
C ASP A 186 -15.19 32.62 11.65
N LEU A 187 -15.04 33.17 12.86
CA LEU A 187 -15.77 32.68 14.04
C LEU A 187 -17.30 32.74 13.85
N THR A 188 -17.82 33.74 13.15
CA THR A 188 -19.26 33.92 12.92
C THR A 188 -19.80 32.81 12.04
N GLN A 189 -19.07 32.46 11.01
CA GLN A 189 -19.43 31.36 10.09
C GLN A 189 -19.36 30.00 10.78
N LEU A 190 -18.36 29.80 11.67
CA LEU A 190 -18.25 28.56 12.44
C LEU A 190 -19.43 28.35 13.40
N PHE A 191 -19.97 29.43 13.96
CA PHE A 191 -21.16 29.36 14.85
C PHE A 191 -22.47 28.97 14.14
N THR A 192 -22.57 29.15 12.84
CA THR A 192 -23.75 28.78 12.06
C THR A 192 -23.75 27.36 11.55
N GLN A 193 -22.63 26.65 11.69
CA GLN A 193 -22.47 25.28 11.22
C GLN A 193 -22.74 24.26 12.35
N GLU A 194 -23.06 23.04 11.94
CA GLU A 194 -23.20 21.93 12.88
C GLU A 194 -21.88 21.69 13.63
N ILE A 195 -21.97 21.55 14.97
CA ILE A 195 -20.78 21.32 15.81
C ILE A 195 -20.27 19.91 15.60
N ASN A 196 -19.05 19.80 15.08
CA ASN A 196 -18.33 18.55 14.96
C ASN A 196 -16.87 18.74 15.41
N SER A 197 -16.09 17.65 15.48
CA SER A 197 -14.71 17.70 15.97
C SER A 197 -13.79 18.63 15.18
N ILE A 198 -14.02 18.78 13.88
CA ILE A 198 -13.20 19.62 13.00
C ILE A 198 -13.51 21.12 13.24
N ASN A 199 -14.81 21.48 13.24
CA ASN A 199 -15.24 22.86 13.50
C ASN A 199 -14.89 23.31 14.92
N LEU A 200 -15.07 22.42 15.89
CA LEU A 200 -14.71 22.69 17.29
C LEU A 200 -13.20 22.94 17.44
N TYR A 201 -12.37 22.11 16.81
CA TYR A 201 -10.92 22.28 16.84
C TYR A 201 -10.50 23.63 16.23
N LYS A 202 -11.04 23.98 15.07
CA LYS A 202 -10.81 25.28 14.42
C LYS A 202 -11.28 26.44 15.29
N PHE A 203 -12.46 26.34 15.86
CA PHE A 203 -13.01 27.34 16.77
C PHE A 203 -12.11 27.56 17.99
N VAL A 204 -11.65 26.49 18.62
CA VAL A 204 -10.72 26.56 19.76
C VAL A 204 -9.41 27.22 19.35
N GLN A 205 -8.84 26.85 18.19
CA GLN A 205 -7.62 27.50 17.66
C GLN A 205 -7.80 29.01 17.45
N GLU A 206 -8.90 29.44 16.88
CA GLU A 206 -9.16 30.87 16.62
C GLU A 206 -9.38 31.66 17.93
N ILE A 207 -10.07 31.07 18.92
CA ILE A 207 -10.22 31.71 20.23
C ILE A 207 -8.90 31.82 20.98
N THR A 208 -8.16 30.73 21.08
CA THR A 208 -6.87 30.72 21.80
C THR A 208 -5.88 31.70 21.20
N LYS A 209 -5.85 31.82 19.86
CA LYS A 209 -5.06 32.82 19.16
C LYS A 209 -5.47 34.26 19.55
N LYS A 210 -6.77 34.54 19.69
CA LYS A 210 -7.28 35.87 20.09
C LYS A 210 -6.96 36.22 21.53
N ILE A 211 -6.93 35.25 22.45
CA ILE A 211 -6.65 35.47 23.88
C ILE A 211 -5.16 35.30 24.22
N GLY A 212 -4.29 35.05 23.23
CA GLY A 212 -2.86 34.90 23.44
C GLY A 212 -2.43 33.60 24.10
N PHE A 213 -3.23 32.54 24.03
CA PHE A 213 -2.88 31.21 24.52
C PHE A 213 -2.36 30.34 23.37
N GLU A 214 -1.21 29.66 23.58
CA GLU A 214 -0.78 28.58 22.67
C GLU A 214 -1.41 27.27 23.11
N LEU A 215 -2.13 26.61 22.18
CA LEU A 215 -2.56 25.24 22.37
C LEU A 215 -1.33 24.34 22.31
N ALA A 216 -1.10 23.56 23.34
CA ALA A 216 -0.18 22.44 23.25
C ALA A 216 -0.64 21.48 22.13
N GLU A 217 0.27 21.09 21.24
CA GLU A 217 -0.01 20.03 20.29
C GLU A 217 -0.48 18.80 21.07
N VAL A 218 -1.73 18.41 20.87
CA VAL A 218 -2.20 17.11 21.35
C VAL A 218 -1.46 16.07 20.52
N LYS A 219 -0.43 15.49 21.11
CA LYS A 219 0.25 14.33 20.50
C LYS A 219 -0.82 13.30 20.26
N ASP A 220 -0.94 12.87 19.01
CA ASP A 220 -1.92 11.87 18.61
C ASP A 220 -1.68 10.60 19.46
N TRP A 221 -2.55 10.37 20.46
CA TRP A 221 -2.50 9.23 21.35
C TRP A 221 -2.48 7.88 20.58
N ARG A 222 -3.01 7.85 19.35
CA ARG A 222 -2.94 6.69 18.46
C ARG A 222 -1.53 6.40 17.96
N SER A 223 -0.66 7.42 17.88
CA SER A 223 0.74 7.21 17.52
C SER A 223 1.55 6.57 18.64
N GLU A 224 1.15 6.80 19.91
CA GLU A 224 1.79 6.16 21.06
C GLU A 224 1.37 4.69 21.23
N GLU A 225 0.10 4.34 21.01
CA GLU A 225 -0.34 2.92 21.01
C GLU A 225 0.36 2.08 19.93
N ARG A 226 0.62 2.67 18.74
CA ARG A 226 1.39 1.99 17.68
C ARG A 226 2.86 1.81 18.04
N ARG A 227 3.46 2.70 18.84
CA ARG A 227 4.82 2.57 19.34
C ARG A 227 4.92 1.46 20.40
N VAL A 228 4.03 1.46 21.36
CA VAL A 228 3.99 0.43 22.43
C VAL A 228 3.76 -0.96 21.84
N GLY A 229 2.93 -1.11 20.83
CA GLY A 229 2.70 -2.39 20.16
C GLY A 229 3.91 -2.93 19.35
N LYS A 230 4.90 -2.08 19.02
CA LYS A 230 6.15 -2.49 18.35
C LYS A 230 7.25 -2.90 19.34
N GLU A 231 7.20 -2.41 20.57
CA GLU A 231 8.18 -2.75 21.61
C GLU A 231 7.85 -4.05 22.36
N CYS A 232 6.66 -4.60 22.16
CA CYS A 232 6.22 -5.86 22.80
C CYS A 232 6.32 -7.10 21.87
N ARG A 233 7.15 -7.06 20.82
CA ARG A 233 7.38 -8.23 19.94
C ARG A 233 8.84 -8.53 19.77
#